data_3b1640cb2d8ebf80f51c498725e1239a
#
_entry.id   3b1640cb2d8ebf80f51c498725e1239a
#
_cell.length_a   1.000
_cell.length_b   1.000
_cell.length_c   1.000
_cell.angle_alpha   90.00
_cell.angle_beta   90.00
_cell.angle_gamma   90.00
#
_symmetry.space_group_name_H-M   'P 1'
#
loop_
_entity.id
_entity.type
_entity.pdbx_description
1 polymer ?
#
loop_
_entity_poly.entity_id
_entity_poly.type
_entity_poly.pdbx_seq_one_letter_code
_entity_poly.pdbx_strand_id
1 'polypeptide(L)'
;MAIKAAYNRRQTISYHVVLAVVLCLLLARPLHAWEVTGYVGMEDLAFIERPLDSRQHMNYVSGVIEAELYHEWDNGSQVFAFVPYFRGAQYDSNRTHFDIRELTWVKAAESWELRLGIREVFWGVTEAVHLVNIINQRDMVENMDGEDKLGQPMINFAFIQDWGTVDLFILPGFREIPFTGVDGRPRPRPPIDVNDAVYDKNGFARQVAYAIRWSHSIGDWDIGLSNFYGTSRDPVILVETDLTGQMLRLIPYYQ
;
A
#
# COMPACT_ATOMS: atom_id res chain seq x y z
N MET A 1 -8.17 3.05 42.85
CA MET A 1 -7.07 2.04 42.85
C MET A 1 -7.15 1.05 41.68
N ALA A 2 -8.33 0.62 41.24
CA ALA A 2 -8.52 -0.34 40.14
C ALA A 2 -8.14 0.17 38.73
N ILE A 3 -8.31 1.47 38.44
CA ILE A 3 -8.03 2.08 37.13
C ILE A 3 -6.51 2.12 36.81
N LYS A 4 -5.68 2.39 37.85
CA LYS A 4 -4.22 2.38 37.70
C LYS A 4 -3.64 0.98 37.41
N ALA A 5 -4.26 -0.06 37.94
CA ALA A 5 -3.85 -1.44 37.73
C ALA A 5 -4.20 -1.93 36.30
N ALA A 6 -5.33 -1.46 35.73
CA ALA A 6 -5.73 -1.79 34.36
C ALA A 6 -4.86 -1.08 33.31
N TYR A 7 -4.46 0.17 33.56
CA TYR A 7 -3.57 0.94 32.70
C TYR A 7 -2.16 0.30 32.64
N ASN A 8 -1.59 -0.06 33.79
CA ASN A 8 -0.29 -0.73 33.83
C ASN A 8 -0.31 -2.11 33.14
N ARG A 9 -1.44 -2.85 33.23
CA ARG A 9 -1.56 -4.16 32.59
C ARG A 9 -1.56 -4.05 31.06
N ARG A 10 -2.17 -3.01 30.48
CA ARG A 10 -2.18 -2.79 29.03
C ARG A 10 -0.80 -2.40 28.51
N GLN A 11 -0.07 -1.54 29.20
CA GLN A 11 1.30 -1.20 28.82
C GLN A 11 2.26 -2.39 28.93
N THR A 12 2.15 -3.19 29.98
CA THR A 12 3.01 -4.36 30.18
C THR A 12 2.78 -5.42 29.07
N ILE A 13 1.55 -5.60 28.62
CA ILE A 13 1.23 -6.52 27.49
C ILE A 13 1.85 -5.99 26.18
N SER A 14 1.84 -4.68 25.94
CA SER A 14 2.44 -4.07 24.74
C SER A 14 3.96 -4.31 24.67
N TYR A 15 4.68 -4.09 25.76
CA TYR A 15 6.13 -4.33 25.81
C TYR A 15 6.50 -5.81 25.64
N HIS A 16 5.73 -6.71 26.22
CA HIS A 16 6.00 -8.14 26.09
C HIS A 16 5.76 -8.67 24.67
N VAL A 17 4.76 -8.13 23.97
CA VAL A 17 4.50 -8.49 22.57
C VAL A 17 5.63 -8.01 21.68
N VAL A 18 6.07 -6.75 21.82
CA VAL A 18 7.21 -6.21 21.07
C VAL A 18 8.49 -6.97 21.38
N LEU A 19 8.75 -7.25 22.66
CA LEU A 19 9.93 -8.01 23.07
C LEU A 19 9.87 -9.45 22.55
N ALA A 20 8.70 -10.10 22.54
CA ALA A 20 8.53 -11.45 22.00
C ALA A 20 8.75 -11.48 20.48
N VAL A 21 8.26 -10.49 19.73
CA VAL A 21 8.52 -10.38 18.28
C VAL A 21 10.00 -10.17 17.99
N VAL A 22 10.65 -9.26 18.71
CA VAL A 22 12.10 -9.01 18.59
C VAL A 22 12.90 -10.27 18.97
N LEU A 23 12.50 -10.95 20.04
CA LEU A 23 13.17 -12.20 20.47
C LEU A 23 12.96 -13.34 19.47
N CYS A 24 11.77 -13.46 18.86
CA CYS A 24 11.51 -14.42 17.78
C CYS A 24 12.38 -14.13 16.53
N LEU A 25 12.56 -12.86 16.18
CA LEU A 25 13.43 -12.44 15.08
C LEU A 25 14.92 -12.74 15.38
N LEU A 26 15.34 -12.58 16.65
CA LEU A 26 16.72 -12.86 17.07
C LEU A 26 17.01 -14.36 17.25
N LEU A 27 15.99 -15.17 17.49
CA LEU A 27 16.12 -16.64 17.64
C LEU A 27 15.91 -17.40 16.33
N ALA A 28 15.51 -16.72 15.25
CA ALA A 28 15.46 -17.32 13.92
C ALA A 28 16.89 -17.74 13.52
N ARG A 29 17.20 -19.02 13.71
CA ARG A 29 18.44 -19.59 13.16
C ARG A 29 18.38 -19.42 11.65
N PRO A 30 19.48 -19.03 10.99
CA PRO A 30 19.49 -18.96 9.53
C PRO A 30 19.20 -20.38 9.00
N LEU A 31 17.97 -20.59 8.58
CA LEU A 31 17.65 -21.67 7.66
C LEU A 31 18.42 -21.31 6.39
N HIS A 32 19.37 -22.13 6.00
CA HIS A 32 20.38 -21.90 4.95
C HIS A 32 19.81 -21.59 3.55
N ALA A 33 18.55 -21.24 3.44
CA ALA A 33 17.82 -20.98 2.20
C ALA A 33 16.93 -19.72 2.24
N TRP A 34 16.83 -19.01 3.38
CA TRP A 34 15.98 -17.81 3.50
C TRP A 34 16.84 -16.60 3.81
N GLU A 35 16.65 -15.55 3.03
CA GLU A 35 17.17 -14.23 3.34
C GLU A 35 16.08 -13.45 4.10
N VAL A 36 16.48 -12.84 5.20
CA VAL A 36 15.59 -12.01 6.02
C VAL A 36 16.23 -10.65 6.21
N THR A 37 15.61 -9.63 5.67
CA THR A 37 16.01 -8.23 5.82
C THR A 37 14.84 -7.41 6.38
N GLY A 38 15.03 -6.14 6.60
CA GLY A 38 13.96 -5.25 7.05
C GLY A 38 14.47 -4.08 7.86
N TYR A 39 13.54 -3.27 8.31
CA TYR A 39 13.86 -2.11 9.15
C TYR A 39 12.79 -1.87 10.22
N VAL A 40 13.21 -1.16 11.27
CA VAL A 40 12.34 -0.56 12.28
C VAL A 40 12.62 0.93 12.27
N GLY A 41 11.58 1.73 12.11
CA GLY A 41 11.68 3.18 12.05
C GLY A 41 10.79 3.86 13.08
N MET A 42 11.13 5.12 13.38
CA MET A 42 10.31 6.03 14.18
C MET A 42 10.26 7.37 13.46
N GLU A 43 9.07 7.96 13.42
CA GLU A 43 8.79 9.22 12.75
C GLU A 43 7.99 10.12 13.67
N ASP A 44 8.30 11.42 13.69
CA ASP A 44 7.50 12.45 14.33
C ASP A 44 7.13 13.54 13.29
N LEU A 45 5.85 13.61 12.95
CA LEU A 45 5.30 14.69 12.12
C LEU A 45 4.90 15.86 13.01
N ALA A 46 5.73 16.90 13.03
CA ALA A 46 5.50 18.13 13.79
C ALA A 46 4.96 19.25 12.89
N PHE A 47 3.90 19.92 13.34
CA PHE A 47 3.25 21.01 12.63
C PHE A 47 3.47 22.33 13.38
N ILE A 48 3.93 23.36 12.67
CA ILE A 48 4.18 24.71 13.23
C ILE A 48 2.85 25.40 13.54
N GLU A 49 1.85 25.23 12.65
CA GLU A 49 0.54 25.87 12.78
C GLU A 49 -0.38 25.07 13.69
N ARG A 50 -1.20 25.79 14.46
CA ARG A 50 -2.21 25.17 15.34
C ARG A 50 -3.22 24.39 14.50
N PRO A 51 -3.75 23.28 15.04
CA PRO A 51 -4.78 22.52 14.35
C PRO A 51 -6.07 23.35 14.19
N LEU A 52 -6.76 23.16 13.06
CA LEU A 52 -8.06 23.77 12.78
C LEU A 52 -9.23 23.01 13.42
N ASP A 53 -9.00 21.78 13.86
CA ASP A 53 -9.96 20.90 14.49
C ASP A 53 -9.41 20.49 15.86
N SER A 54 -10.26 20.54 16.91
CA SER A 54 -9.86 20.27 18.30
C SER A 54 -9.40 18.80 18.53
N ARG A 55 -9.72 17.90 17.60
CA ARG A 55 -9.30 16.49 17.64
C ARG A 55 -7.89 16.28 17.10
N GLN A 56 -7.35 17.26 16.38
CA GLN A 56 -6.02 17.20 15.79
C GLN A 56 -4.94 17.67 16.80
N HIS A 57 -3.74 17.20 16.61
CA HIS A 57 -2.58 17.46 17.46
C HIS A 57 -1.50 18.27 16.75
N MET A 58 -0.52 18.78 17.51
CA MET A 58 0.64 19.53 16.98
C MET A 58 1.72 18.60 16.43
N ASN A 59 1.77 17.37 16.97
CA ASN A 59 2.71 16.34 16.52
C ASN A 59 2.06 14.96 16.56
N TYR A 60 2.59 14.06 15.75
CA TYR A 60 2.15 12.67 15.59
C TYR A 60 3.37 11.77 15.52
N VAL A 61 3.59 11.03 16.59
CA VAL A 61 4.65 10.03 16.64
C VAL A 61 4.13 8.71 16.09
N SER A 62 4.90 8.06 15.25
CA SER A 62 4.61 6.73 14.75
C SER A 62 5.84 5.84 14.75
N GLY A 63 5.61 4.54 14.89
CA GLY A 63 6.63 3.51 14.71
C GLY A 63 6.25 2.61 13.54
N VAL A 64 7.25 2.19 12.76
CA VAL A 64 7.09 1.33 11.61
C VAL A 64 7.98 0.11 11.72
N ILE A 65 7.48 -1.03 11.26
CA ILE A 65 8.23 -2.28 11.12
C ILE A 65 7.90 -2.83 9.74
N GLU A 66 8.94 -3.10 8.96
CA GLU A 66 8.86 -3.84 7.72
C GLU A 66 9.90 -4.95 7.74
N ALA A 67 9.51 -6.13 7.32
CA ALA A 67 10.42 -7.26 7.15
C ALA A 67 10.28 -7.78 5.73
N GLU A 68 11.38 -8.23 5.16
CA GLU A 68 11.41 -8.90 3.87
C GLU A 68 11.95 -10.31 4.07
N LEU A 69 11.15 -11.29 3.69
CA LEU A 69 11.53 -12.69 3.66
C LEU A 69 11.64 -13.11 2.20
N TYR A 70 12.83 -13.51 1.79
CA TYR A 70 13.13 -13.92 0.43
C TYR A 70 13.67 -15.34 0.40
N HIS A 71 13.22 -16.11 -0.57
CA HIS A 71 13.70 -17.46 -0.80
C HIS A 71 13.74 -17.80 -2.28
N GLU A 72 14.87 -18.33 -2.70
CA GLU A 72 15.11 -18.74 -4.07
C GLU A 72 15.45 -20.23 -4.13
N TRP A 73 14.92 -20.93 -5.12
CA TRP A 73 15.23 -22.35 -5.36
C TRP A 73 15.19 -22.65 -6.85
N ASP A 74 15.52 -23.89 -7.17
CA ASP A 74 15.53 -24.40 -8.54
C ASP A 74 16.46 -23.59 -9.46
N ASN A 75 17.70 -23.32 -8.96
CA ASN A 75 18.73 -22.51 -9.61
C ASN A 75 18.26 -21.08 -9.97
N GLY A 76 17.46 -20.45 -9.15
CA GLY A 76 16.96 -19.10 -9.36
C GLY A 76 15.73 -19.03 -10.24
N SER A 77 15.24 -20.14 -10.76
CA SER A 77 14.04 -20.14 -11.60
C SER A 77 12.76 -19.97 -10.80
N GLN A 78 12.79 -20.15 -9.50
CA GLN A 78 11.65 -19.91 -8.62
C GLN A 78 12.06 -19.04 -7.44
N VAL A 79 11.19 -18.07 -7.12
CA VAL A 79 11.38 -17.11 -6.04
C VAL A 79 10.11 -16.99 -5.24
N PHE A 80 10.23 -16.85 -3.94
CA PHE A 80 9.17 -16.42 -3.04
C PHE A 80 9.64 -15.20 -2.27
N ALA A 81 8.78 -14.17 -2.23
CA ALA A 81 9.00 -12.95 -1.46
C ALA A 81 7.79 -12.69 -0.56
N PHE A 82 8.03 -12.26 0.67
CA PHE A 82 6.98 -11.83 1.59
C PHE A 82 7.44 -10.59 2.36
N VAL A 83 6.71 -9.48 2.17
CA VAL A 83 7.00 -8.17 2.78
C VAL A 83 5.77 -7.71 3.57
N PRO A 84 5.63 -8.15 4.84
CA PRO A 84 4.66 -7.59 5.76
C PRO A 84 5.11 -6.22 6.26
N TYR A 85 4.16 -5.31 6.35
CA TYR A 85 4.35 -3.94 6.81
C TYR A 85 3.38 -3.63 7.95
N PHE A 86 3.87 -2.96 8.99
CA PHE A 86 3.04 -2.47 10.09
C PHE A 86 3.48 -1.07 10.52
N ARG A 87 2.52 -0.15 10.64
CA ARG A 87 2.70 1.14 11.29
C ARG A 87 1.74 1.29 12.46
N GLY A 88 2.26 1.71 13.60
CA GLY A 88 1.48 2.16 14.75
C GLY A 88 1.66 3.66 14.95
N ALA A 89 0.59 4.45 14.82
CA ALA A 89 0.61 5.91 14.92
C ALA A 89 -0.14 6.41 16.14
N GLN A 90 0.43 7.40 16.83
CA GLN A 90 -0.24 8.12 17.90
C GLN A 90 -1.26 9.09 17.29
N TYR A 91 -2.48 9.12 17.84
CA TYR A 91 -3.56 10.03 17.51
C TYR A 91 -4.20 9.88 16.11
N ASP A 92 -3.64 9.10 15.22
CA ASP A 92 -4.24 8.83 13.90
C ASP A 92 -4.50 7.32 13.75
N SER A 93 -5.77 6.93 13.94
CA SER A 93 -6.19 5.53 13.82
C SER A 93 -6.09 4.99 12.40
N ASN A 94 -6.30 5.84 11.38
CA ASN A 94 -6.21 5.42 9.99
C ASN A 94 -4.76 5.19 9.55
N ARG A 95 -3.82 5.87 10.20
CA ARG A 95 -2.38 5.67 9.99
C ARG A 95 -1.84 4.46 10.76
N THR A 96 -2.61 3.92 11.71
CA THR A 96 -2.28 2.65 12.38
C THR A 96 -2.87 1.52 11.57
N HIS A 97 -2.02 0.85 10.78
CA HIS A 97 -2.46 -0.20 9.88
C HIS A 97 -1.41 -1.28 9.66
N PHE A 98 -1.87 -2.39 9.13
CA PHE A 98 -1.06 -3.48 8.62
C PHE A 98 -1.32 -3.63 7.13
N ASP A 99 -0.27 -3.87 6.36
CA ASP A 99 -0.38 -4.22 4.94
C ASP A 99 0.58 -5.37 4.59
N ILE A 100 0.30 -6.00 3.48
CA ILE A 100 1.21 -6.91 2.78
C ILE A 100 1.64 -6.18 1.51
N ARG A 101 2.85 -5.63 1.52
CA ARG A 101 3.43 -4.94 0.38
C ARG A 101 3.74 -5.92 -0.74
N GLU A 102 4.30 -7.06 -0.37
CA GLU A 102 4.55 -8.16 -1.29
C GLU A 102 4.28 -9.53 -0.63
N LEU A 103 3.63 -10.41 -1.36
CA LEU A 103 3.50 -11.84 -1.08
C LEU A 103 3.45 -12.53 -2.43
N THR A 104 4.61 -12.83 -3.00
CA THR A 104 4.72 -13.24 -4.40
C THR A 104 5.47 -14.54 -4.54
N TRP A 105 4.94 -15.41 -5.38
CA TRP A 105 5.68 -16.51 -5.98
C TRP A 105 5.92 -16.20 -7.45
N VAL A 106 7.18 -16.35 -7.85
CA VAL A 106 7.64 -16.14 -9.23
C VAL A 106 8.19 -17.45 -9.78
N LYS A 107 7.84 -17.74 -11.01
CA LYS A 107 8.49 -18.79 -11.80
C LYS A 107 8.95 -18.21 -13.13
N ALA A 108 10.28 -18.24 -13.33
CA ALA A 108 10.92 -17.75 -14.54
C ALA A 108 11.38 -18.92 -15.42
N ALA A 109 11.25 -18.75 -16.73
CA ALA A 109 11.79 -19.60 -17.78
C ALA A 109 12.48 -18.73 -18.84
N GLU A 110 13.09 -19.34 -19.84
CA GLU A 110 13.87 -18.63 -20.86
C GLU A 110 13.07 -17.53 -21.60
N SER A 111 11.81 -17.78 -21.87
CA SER A 111 10.96 -16.88 -22.69
C SER A 111 9.69 -16.40 -22.01
N TRP A 112 9.48 -16.74 -20.75
CA TRP A 112 8.31 -16.32 -20.00
C TRP A 112 8.55 -16.30 -18.49
N GLU A 113 7.73 -15.53 -17.80
CA GLU A 113 7.70 -15.47 -16.34
C GLU A 113 6.26 -15.43 -15.85
N LEU A 114 5.96 -16.20 -14.80
CA LEU A 114 4.68 -16.19 -14.11
C LEU A 114 4.89 -15.67 -12.69
N ARG A 115 4.10 -14.66 -12.30
CA ARG A 115 4.10 -14.06 -10.96
C ARG A 115 2.70 -14.16 -10.39
N LEU A 116 2.59 -14.76 -9.21
CA LEU A 116 1.32 -14.96 -8.52
C LEU A 116 1.39 -14.41 -7.11
N GLY A 117 0.40 -13.61 -6.72
CA GLY A 117 0.28 -13.14 -5.35
C GLY A 117 -0.04 -11.65 -5.22
N ILE A 118 0.45 -11.02 -4.15
CA ILE A 118 0.31 -9.59 -3.87
C ILE A 118 1.61 -8.90 -4.26
N ARG A 119 1.53 -7.84 -5.06
CA ARG A 119 2.72 -7.12 -5.55
C ARG A 119 2.45 -5.64 -5.73
N GLU A 120 3.55 -4.89 -5.69
CA GLU A 120 3.61 -3.54 -6.23
C GLU A 120 4.24 -3.57 -7.63
N VAL A 121 3.66 -2.80 -8.56
CA VAL A 121 4.10 -2.73 -9.97
C VAL A 121 4.37 -1.28 -10.34
N PHE A 122 5.58 -1.02 -10.78
CA PHE A 122 6.03 0.29 -11.23
C PHE A 122 6.36 0.23 -12.73
N TRP A 123 5.65 1.01 -13.53
CA TRP A 123 5.87 1.12 -14.97
C TRP A 123 6.58 2.42 -15.36
N GLY A 124 6.49 3.42 -14.49
CA GLY A 124 7.08 4.72 -14.73
C GLY A 124 8.57 4.75 -14.46
N VAL A 125 9.30 5.51 -15.28
CA VAL A 125 10.73 5.78 -15.15
C VAL A 125 11.01 7.25 -14.81
N THR A 126 9.95 8.07 -14.69
CA THR A 126 10.06 9.49 -14.35
C THR A 126 10.14 9.68 -12.83
N GLU A 127 10.99 10.59 -12.37
CA GLU A 127 11.24 10.80 -10.93
C GLU A 127 10.16 11.65 -10.23
N ALA A 128 9.47 12.53 -10.97
CA ALA A 128 8.61 13.54 -10.33
C ALA A 128 7.11 13.20 -10.36
N VAL A 129 6.62 12.50 -11.37
CA VAL A 129 5.20 12.14 -11.50
C VAL A 129 5.05 10.79 -12.20
N HIS A 130 4.41 9.86 -11.53
CA HIS A 130 4.25 8.48 -12.00
C HIS A 130 2.88 8.22 -12.63
N LEU A 131 2.55 8.97 -13.69
CA LEU A 131 1.23 8.90 -14.36
C LEU A 131 0.86 7.53 -14.90
N VAL A 132 1.84 6.69 -15.22
CA VAL A 132 1.61 5.36 -15.81
C VAL A 132 1.53 4.23 -14.76
N ASN A 133 1.75 4.53 -13.47
CA ASN A 133 1.67 3.55 -12.39
C ASN A 133 0.22 3.35 -11.93
N ILE A 134 -0.59 2.71 -12.79
CA ILE A 134 -2.05 2.58 -12.65
C ILE A 134 -2.52 1.22 -12.11
N ILE A 135 -1.61 0.31 -11.80
CA ILE A 135 -1.99 -1.04 -11.31
C ILE A 135 -2.35 -0.99 -9.83
N ASN A 136 -1.46 -0.43 -9.02
CA ASN A 136 -1.60 -0.38 -7.57
C ASN A 136 -2.31 0.88 -7.10
N GLN A 137 -3.03 0.76 -6.00
CA GLN A 137 -3.62 1.89 -5.30
C GLN A 137 -2.54 2.64 -4.50
N ARG A 138 -2.70 3.96 -4.34
CA ARG A 138 -1.84 4.81 -3.52
C ARG A 138 -2.13 4.63 -2.04
N ASP A 139 -1.10 4.71 -1.22
CA ASP A 139 -1.20 4.71 0.25
C ASP A 139 -1.05 6.14 0.78
N MET A 140 -2.17 6.88 0.81
CA MET A 140 -2.20 8.30 1.19
C MET A 140 -2.08 8.52 2.71
N VAL A 141 -2.09 7.47 3.52
CA VAL A 141 -1.84 7.57 4.96
C VAL A 141 -0.36 7.40 5.30
N GLU A 142 0.43 6.78 4.40
CA GLU A 142 1.88 6.74 4.52
C GLU A 142 2.48 8.09 4.14
N ASN A 143 2.35 8.48 2.89
CA ASN A 143 2.80 9.77 2.39
C ASN A 143 1.75 10.42 1.48
N MET A 144 1.65 11.74 1.56
CA MET A 144 0.72 12.52 0.74
C MET A 144 1.21 12.76 -0.69
N ASP A 145 2.46 12.45 -0.99
CA ASP A 145 3.02 12.57 -2.34
C ASP A 145 2.46 11.50 -3.30
N GLY A 146 1.86 10.41 -2.74
CA GLY A 146 1.25 9.34 -3.50
C GLY A 146 2.25 8.36 -4.11
N GLU A 147 3.51 8.38 -3.65
CA GLU A 147 4.55 7.45 -4.09
C GLU A 147 4.36 6.06 -3.48
N ASP A 148 3.98 6.00 -2.20
CA ASP A 148 3.70 4.75 -1.53
C ASP A 148 2.48 4.07 -2.14
N LYS A 149 2.59 2.76 -2.37
CA LYS A 149 1.55 1.93 -2.98
C LYS A 149 1.09 0.84 -2.02
N LEU A 150 -0.16 0.46 -2.17
CA LEU A 150 -0.70 -0.74 -1.54
C LEU A 150 -0.40 -1.96 -2.39
N GLY A 151 -0.01 -3.06 -1.78
CA GLY A 151 0.13 -4.33 -2.48
C GLY A 151 -1.18 -4.74 -3.16
N GLN A 152 -1.16 -5.12 -4.43
CA GLN A 152 -2.33 -5.53 -5.21
C GLN A 152 -2.28 -7.03 -5.50
N PRO A 153 -3.33 -7.81 -5.13
CA PRO A 153 -3.45 -9.19 -5.59
C PRO A 153 -3.47 -9.28 -7.10
N MET A 154 -2.64 -10.16 -7.67
CA MET A 154 -2.57 -10.31 -9.12
C MET A 154 -2.04 -11.66 -9.58
N ILE A 155 -2.40 -11.99 -10.81
CA ILE A 155 -1.73 -12.96 -11.66
C ILE A 155 -1.09 -12.13 -12.77
N ASN A 156 0.24 -12.19 -12.90
CA ASN A 156 0.97 -11.54 -13.98
C ASN A 156 1.74 -12.59 -14.76
N PHE A 157 1.53 -12.62 -16.05
CA PHE A 157 2.28 -13.45 -16.99
C PHE A 157 3.04 -12.55 -17.94
N ALA A 158 4.36 -12.67 -17.96
CA ALA A 158 5.25 -11.96 -18.87
C ALA A 158 5.73 -12.93 -19.98
N PHE A 159 5.55 -12.52 -21.21
CA PHE A 159 6.10 -13.19 -22.40
C PHE A 159 7.28 -12.37 -22.92
N ILE A 160 8.48 -12.96 -22.90
CA ILE A 160 9.76 -12.27 -23.11
C ILE A 160 10.33 -12.71 -24.46
N GLN A 161 10.53 -11.77 -25.37
CA GLN A 161 11.04 -12.02 -26.72
C GLN A 161 12.02 -10.92 -27.14
N ASP A 162 12.77 -11.16 -28.22
CA ASP A 162 13.71 -10.18 -28.78
C ASP A 162 13.04 -8.86 -29.22
N TRP A 163 11.76 -8.92 -29.57
CA TRP A 163 10.95 -7.75 -29.96
C TRP A 163 10.28 -7.05 -28.78
N GLY A 164 10.56 -7.47 -27.56
CA GLY A 164 10.05 -6.87 -26.33
C GLY A 164 9.33 -7.85 -25.42
N THR A 165 8.87 -7.33 -24.28
CA THR A 165 8.12 -8.08 -23.27
C THR A 165 6.65 -7.70 -23.34
N VAL A 166 5.76 -8.69 -23.31
CA VAL A 166 4.32 -8.52 -23.13
C VAL A 166 3.93 -9.02 -21.75
N ASP A 167 3.47 -8.13 -20.91
CA ASP A 167 2.91 -8.43 -19.59
C ASP A 167 1.39 -8.46 -19.64
N LEU A 168 0.80 -9.54 -19.16
CA LEU A 168 -0.64 -9.71 -18.98
C LEU A 168 -0.95 -9.74 -17.48
N PHE A 169 -1.97 -8.99 -17.06
CA PHE A 169 -2.37 -8.89 -15.67
C PHE A 169 -3.84 -9.25 -15.49
N ILE A 170 -4.12 -10.06 -14.49
CA ILE A 170 -5.45 -10.30 -13.94
C ILE A 170 -5.39 -9.85 -12.47
N LEU A 171 -6.23 -8.88 -12.11
CA LEU A 171 -6.21 -8.20 -10.81
C LEU A 171 -7.53 -8.49 -10.08
N PRO A 172 -7.60 -9.58 -9.29
CA PRO A 172 -8.79 -9.88 -8.52
C PRO A 172 -8.90 -8.93 -7.33
N GLY A 173 -10.05 -8.30 -7.19
CA GLY A 173 -10.34 -7.36 -6.12
C GLY A 173 -9.78 -5.96 -6.37
N PHE A 174 -10.42 -5.00 -5.73
CA PHE A 174 -10.06 -3.58 -5.76
C PHE A 174 -9.71 -3.12 -4.35
N ARG A 175 -8.73 -2.25 -4.20
CA ARG A 175 -8.37 -1.61 -2.94
C ARG A 175 -8.68 -0.12 -3.03
N GLU A 176 -9.39 0.41 -2.05
CA GLU A 176 -9.67 1.85 -1.93
C GLU A 176 -8.43 2.60 -1.44
N ILE A 177 -8.35 3.89 -1.76
CA ILE A 177 -7.33 4.78 -1.18
C ILE A 177 -7.60 4.93 0.32
N PRO A 178 -6.64 4.63 1.20
CA PRO A 178 -6.72 5.03 2.58
C PRO A 178 -6.45 6.53 2.71
N PHE A 179 -7.35 7.26 3.36
CA PHE A 179 -7.18 8.68 3.63
C PHE A 179 -6.97 8.92 5.12
N THR A 180 -6.26 10.00 5.44
CA THR A 180 -6.04 10.47 6.80
C THR A 180 -7.37 10.64 7.54
N GLY A 181 -7.46 10.09 8.74
CA GLY A 181 -8.66 10.11 9.57
C GLY A 181 -9.01 11.51 10.12
N VAL A 182 -10.13 11.57 10.84
CA VAL A 182 -10.62 12.83 11.42
C VAL A 182 -9.65 13.46 12.42
N ASP A 183 -8.85 12.66 13.08
CA ASP A 183 -7.89 13.08 14.11
C ASP A 183 -6.49 13.33 13.52
N GLY A 184 -6.25 12.89 12.27
CA GLY A 184 -4.96 12.98 11.60
C GLY A 184 -4.71 14.30 10.89
N ARG A 185 -3.44 14.53 10.49
CA ARG A 185 -2.96 15.68 9.72
C ARG A 185 -1.84 15.25 8.79
N PRO A 186 -1.76 15.87 7.60
CA PRO A 186 -2.72 16.82 7.02
C PRO A 186 -3.93 16.10 6.42
N ARG A 187 -5.07 16.81 6.33
CA ARG A 187 -6.29 16.32 5.68
C ARG A 187 -7.17 17.45 5.15
N PRO A 188 -8.07 17.20 4.18
CA PRO A 188 -9.08 18.17 3.78
C PRO A 188 -10.09 18.46 4.89
N ARG A 189 -10.87 19.52 4.72
CA ARG A 189 -11.94 19.90 5.62
C ARG A 189 -13.24 20.12 4.82
N PRO A 190 -14.29 19.33 5.08
CA PRO A 190 -14.39 18.18 5.98
C PRO A 190 -13.44 17.03 5.60
N PRO A 191 -13.23 16.03 6.49
CA PRO A 191 -12.47 14.84 6.13
C PRO A 191 -13.17 14.03 5.04
N ILE A 192 -12.40 13.23 4.30
CA ILE A 192 -12.96 12.29 3.33
C ILE A 192 -13.57 11.11 4.10
N ASP A 193 -14.83 10.82 3.81
CA ASP A 193 -15.56 9.70 4.40
C ASP A 193 -15.34 8.43 3.57
N VAL A 194 -14.37 7.65 3.98
CA VAL A 194 -14.03 6.39 3.30
C VAL A 194 -15.05 5.27 3.53
N ASN A 195 -15.88 5.37 4.59
CA ASN A 195 -16.86 4.33 4.89
C ASN A 195 -18.08 4.37 3.95
N ASP A 196 -18.32 5.52 3.32
CA ASP A 196 -19.43 5.74 2.41
C ASP A 196 -18.96 5.84 0.94
N ALA A 197 -17.84 5.22 0.61
CA ALA A 197 -17.33 5.19 -0.77
C ALA A 197 -18.40 4.69 -1.75
N VAL A 198 -18.58 5.40 -2.85
CA VAL A 198 -19.57 5.11 -3.89
C VAL A 198 -18.87 4.53 -5.11
N TYR A 199 -19.49 3.55 -5.72
CA TYR A 199 -19.02 2.92 -6.95
C TYR A 199 -20.02 3.15 -8.09
N ASP A 200 -19.53 3.29 -9.31
CA ASP A 200 -20.38 3.24 -10.48
C ASP A 200 -21.11 1.89 -10.55
N LYS A 201 -22.22 1.84 -11.33
CA LYS A 201 -23.08 0.64 -11.47
C LYS A 201 -22.30 -0.62 -11.86
N ASN A 202 -21.19 -0.44 -12.55
CA ASN A 202 -20.27 -1.51 -12.95
C ASN A 202 -19.01 -1.56 -12.05
N GLY A 203 -18.81 -0.57 -11.19
CA GLY A 203 -17.72 -0.51 -10.23
C GLY A 203 -18.06 -1.36 -9.01
N PHE A 204 -17.20 -2.29 -8.67
CA PHE A 204 -17.41 -3.16 -7.53
C PHE A 204 -16.07 -3.57 -6.92
N ALA A 205 -15.96 -3.52 -5.59
CA ALA A 205 -14.74 -3.93 -4.88
C ALA A 205 -14.28 -5.37 -5.20
N ARG A 206 -15.18 -6.17 -5.81
CA ARG A 206 -14.92 -7.55 -6.24
C ARG A 206 -14.71 -7.70 -7.75
N GLN A 207 -14.73 -6.60 -8.51
CA GLN A 207 -14.46 -6.69 -9.95
C GLN A 207 -13.01 -7.13 -10.20
N VAL A 208 -12.87 -7.99 -11.18
CA VAL A 208 -11.56 -8.36 -11.72
C VAL A 208 -11.17 -7.30 -12.74
N ALA A 209 -10.07 -6.62 -12.51
CA ALA A 209 -9.47 -5.73 -13.48
C ALA A 209 -8.43 -6.48 -14.33
N TYR A 210 -8.15 -5.97 -15.52
CA TYR A 210 -7.20 -6.54 -16.47
C TYR A 210 -6.27 -5.45 -16.97
N ALA A 211 -5.02 -5.83 -17.21
CA ALA A 211 -4.09 -4.94 -17.88
C ALA A 211 -3.19 -5.74 -18.84
N ILE A 212 -2.73 -5.05 -19.87
CA ILE A 212 -1.71 -5.52 -20.77
C ILE A 212 -0.69 -4.40 -20.96
N ARG A 213 0.59 -4.76 -20.99
CA ARG A 213 1.67 -3.86 -21.34
C ARG A 213 2.64 -4.54 -22.28
N TRP A 214 3.00 -3.85 -23.36
CA TRP A 214 4.18 -4.16 -24.13
C TRP A 214 5.28 -3.15 -23.83
N SER A 215 6.51 -3.62 -23.65
CA SER A 215 7.67 -2.78 -23.42
C SER A 215 8.87 -3.30 -24.21
N HIS A 216 9.67 -2.38 -24.75
CA HIS A 216 10.86 -2.70 -25.51
C HIS A 216 11.86 -1.53 -25.48
N SER A 217 13.15 -1.85 -25.38
CA SER A 217 14.25 -0.88 -25.47
C SER A 217 14.85 -0.90 -26.86
N ILE A 218 14.88 0.24 -27.55
CA ILE A 218 15.41 0.41 -28.91
C ILE A 218 16.50 1.49 -28.87
N GLY A 219 17.75 1.09 -28.85
CA GLY A 219 18.87 2.01 -28.64
C GLY A 219 18.75 2.69 -27.27
N ASP A 220 18.67 4.02 -27.25
CA ASP A 220 18.56 4.82 -26.04
C ASP A 220 17.09 5.08 -25.61
N TRP A 221 16.12 4.44 -26.26
CA TRP A 221 14.70 4.65 -26.01
C TRP A 221 14.06 3.46 -25.34
N ASP A 222 13.38 3.71 -24.21
CA ASP A 222 12.48 2.75 -23.57
C ASP A 222 11.03 3.08 -23.96
N ILE A 223 10.39 2.16 -24.66
CA ILE A 223 9.03 2.32 -25.17
C ILE A 223 8.10 1.41 -24.40
N GLY A 224 7.00 1.95 -23.87
CA GLY A 224 5.93 1.19 -23.23
C GLY A 224 4.57 1.57 -23.77
N LEU A 225 3.77 0.58 -24.12
CA LEU A 225 2.36 0.73 -24.49
C LEU A 225 1.53 -0.12 -23.55
N SER A 226 0.52 0.47 -22.91
CA SER A 226 -0.32 -0.24 -21.98
C SER A 226 -1.80 0.08 -22.17
N ASN A 227 -2.64 -0.88 -21.77
CA ASN A 227 -4.08 -0.71 -21.66
C ASN A 227 -4.52 -1.29 -20.32
N PHE A 228 -5.44 -0.62 -19.65
CA PHE A 228 -6.04 -1.05 -18.39
C PHE A 228 -7.56 -1.04 -18.52
N TYR A 229 -8.20 -2.06 -18.01
CA TYR A 229 -9.65 -2.17 -17.89
C TYR A 229 -10.02 -2.58 -16.46
N GLY A 230 -10.75 -1.73 -15.77
CA GLY A 230 -11.15 -1.95 -14.37
C GLY A 230 -11.52 -0.64 -13.68
N THR A 231 -11.79 -0.72 -12.39
CA THR A 231 -12.09 0.45 -11.57
C THR A 231 -10.89 1.39 -11.48
N SER A 232 -11.11 2.68 -11.75
CA SER A 232 -10.08 3.73 -11.65
C SER A 232 -9.44 3.75 -10.26
N ARG A 233 -8.13 3.90 -10.21
CA ARG A 233 -7.39 4.05 -8.95
C ARG A 233 -7.58 5.44 -8.33
N ASP A 234 -7.93 6.42 -9.15
CA ASP A 234 -8.21 7.80 -8.72
C ASP A 234 -9.72 8.02 -8.61
N PRO A 235 -10.26 8.16 -7.39
CA PRO A 235 -11.68 8.48 -7.22
C PRO A 235 -11.97 9.94 -7.54
N VAL A 236 -13.15 10.21 -8.04
CA VAL A 236 -13.72 11.56 -8.02
C VAL A 236 -14.22 11.83 -6.61
N ILE A 237 -13.84 12.97 -6.04
CA ILE A 237 -14.34 13.36 -4.71
C ILE A 237 -15.68 14.10 -4.88
N LEU A 238 -16.75 13.44 -4.48
CA LEU A 238 -18.09 14.05 -4.43
C LEU A 238 -18.20 14.94 -3.20
N VAL A 239 -18.84 16.07 -3.36
CA VAL A 239 -19.10 17.03 -2.28
C VAL A 239 -20.58 16.99 -1.94
N GLU A 240 -20.91 16.56 -0.73
CA GLU A 240 -22.26 16.66 -0.18
C GLU A 240 -22.40 17.98 0.57
N THR A 241 -23.47 18.71 0.30
CA THR A 241 -23.78 19.99 0.93
C THR A 241 -25.16 19.97 1.58
N ASP A 242 -25.37 20.82 2.59
CA ASP A 242 -26.69 21.07 3.14
C ASP A 242 -27.50 22.05 2.23
N LEU A 243 -28.74 22.37 2.66
CA LEU A 243 -29.64 23.30 1.94
C LEU A 243 -29.12 24.73 1.87
N THR A 244 -28.13 25.09 2.69
CA THR A 244 -27.49 26.42 2.69
C THR A 244 -26.23 26.45 1.83
N GLY A 245 -25.83 25.33 1.25
CA GLY A 245 -24.60 25.18 0.47
C GLY A 245 -23.35 24.93 1.34
N GLN A 246 -23.51 24.71 2.66
CA GLN A 246 -22.39 24.33 3.51
C GLN A 246 -21.95 22.90 3.20
N MET A 247 -20.65 22.71 3.00
CA MET A 247 -20.05 21.40 2.75
C MET A 247 -20.17 20.51 3.98
N LEU A 248 -20.80 19.35 3.84
CA LEU A 248 -21.03 18.38 4.92
C LEU A 248 -20.00 17.25 4.89
N ARG A 249 -19.79 16.64 3.71
CA ARG A 249 -18.92 15.47 3.53
C ARG A 249 -18.21 15.51 2.19
N LEU A 250 -17.05 14.84 2.15
CA LEU A 250 -16.32 14.49 0.94
C LEU A 250 -16.38 12.97 0.80
N ILE A 251 -16.89 12.47 -0.31
CA ILE A 251 -17.14 11.05 -0.54
C ILE A 251 -16.36 10.59 -1.76
N PRO A 252 -15.51 9.55 -1.67
CA PRO A 252 -14.82 9.02 -2.83
C PRO A 252 -15.79 8.25 -3.74
N TYR A 253 -15.76 8.56 -5.03
CA TYR A 253 -16.56 7.91 -6.07
C TYR A 253 -15.62 7.24 -7.07
N TYR A 254 -15.69 5.92 -7.15
CA TYR A 254 -14.87 5.09 -8.03
C TYR A 254 -15.65 4.69 -9.29
N GLN A 255 -15.04 4.85 -10.46
CA GLN A 255 -15.59 4.58 -11.79
C GLN A 255 -14.88 3.41 -12.47
#